data_f5752ac31689222ee6dc8f16b505f0b6
#
_entry.id   f5752ac31689222ee6dc8f16b505f0b6
#
_cell.length_a   1.000
_cell.length_b   1.000
_cell.length_c   1.000
_cell.angle_alpha   90.00
_cell.angle_beta   90.00
_cell.angle_gamma   90.00
#
_symmetry.space_group_name_H-M   'P 1'
#
loop_
_entity.id
_entity.type
_entity.pdbx_description
1 polymer ?
#
loop_
_entity_poly.entity_id
_entity_poly.type
_entity_poly.pdbx_seq_one_letter_code
_entity_poly.pdbx_strand_id
1 'polypeptide(L)'
;MKITDVKVTVWEWNDIPPTRYTLNVKSSGTRSTHMALVKIITDEGIEGHAFLGNALSSLGNDANVIIDRFKPMLVGQDPLAREKIFQRMSTWAMGPILRVIGAIDVALWDLAGKAAGIPIHKLMGSYRESVPAYASSAVFEHTEEYAEEAVRYKEAGWSAYKIPPPAIAAWDIKICEAVRRAVGDDYRIMLDSTWSYDYPDALRVGRAAEALDFYWYEDPLAYDDINGYVKLKQDLRIPLMATEMPNTGPTAYAPWIMQNA
;
A
#
# COMPACT_ATOMS: atom_id res chain seq x y z
N MET A 1 -7.97 -28.95 -14.88
CA MET A 1 -7.42 -28.54 -13.57
C MET A 1 -8.53 -28.17 -12.60
N LYS A 2 -8.50 -28.69 -11.38
CA LYS A 2 -9.46 -28.38 -10.32
C LYS A 2 -8.72 -28.13 -9.00
N ILE A 3 -9.22 -27.21 -8.19
CA ILE A 3 -8.72 -26.99 -6.83
C ILE A 3 -9.07 -28.21 -5.99
N THR A 4 -8.07 -28.85 -5.39
CA THR A 4 -8.24 -30.02 -4.51
C THR A 4 -8.14 -29.66 -3.04
N ASP A 5 -7.35 -28.62 -2.72
CA ASP A 5 -7.17 -28.18 -1.33
C ASP A 5 -6.78 -26.69 -1.24
N VAL A 6 -7.05 -26.10 -0.08
CA VAL A 6 -6.55 -24.78 0.33
C VAL A 6 -5.93 -24.92 1.71
N LYS A 7 -4.67 -24.53 1.86
CA LYS A 7 -3.93 -24.59 3.11
C LYS A 7 -3.47 -23.18 3.52
N VAL A 8 -3.40 -22.97 4.82
CA VAL A 8 -2.86 -21.75 5.41
C VAL A 8 -1.80 -22.15 6.43
N THR A 9 -0.56 -21.77 6.16
CA THR A 9 0.55 -21.96 7.11
C THR A 9 0.77 -20.63 7.82
N VAL A 10 0.58 -20.63 9.15
CA VAL A 10 0.75 -19.45 10.00
C VAL A 10 2.09 -19.54 10.71
N TRP A 11 2.80 -18.41 10.80
CA TRP A 11 3.99 -18.28 11.64
C TRP A 11 3.99 -16.95 12.37
N GLU A 12 4.70 -16.89 13.46
CA GLU A 12 4.98 -15.66 14.18
C GLU A 12 6.25 -15.01 13.64
N TRP A 13 6.16 -13.71 13.34
CA TRP A 13 7.32 -12.89 13.01
C TRP A 13 7.66 -12.06 14.25
N ASN A 14 8.77 -12.41 14.89
CA ASN A 14 9.29 -11.75 16.07
C ASN A 14 10.34 -10.69 15.69
N ASP A 15 10.65 -9.82 16.64
CA ASP A 15 11.71 -8.82 16.53
C ASP A 15 11.52 -7.84 15.36
N ILE A 16 10.28 -7.49 15.06
CA ILE A 16 9.99 -6.49 14.06
C ILE A 16 10.58 -5.16 14.51
N PRO A 17 11.47 -4.54 13.69
CA PRO A 17 12.04 -3.24 14.03
C PRO A 17 10.94 -2.20 14.25
N PRO A 18 11.12 -1.26 15.19
CA PRO A 18 10.19 -0.15 15.36
C PRO A 18 10.18 0.68 14.07
N THR A 19 9.09 0.58 13.32
CA THR A 19 8.88 1.41 12.13
C THR A 19 7.75 2.38 12.44
N ARG A 20 8.00 3.68 12.27
CA ARG A 20 7.01 4.73 12.47
C ARG A 20 6.63 5.30 11.12
N TYR A 21 5.33 5.40 10.86
CA TYR A 21 4.78 6.12 9.72
C TYR A 21 4.23 7.49 10.13
N THR A 22 3.94 7.68 11.42
CA THR A 22 3.61 8.98 12.05
C THR A 22 4.07 8.97 13.50
N LEU A 23 4.30 10.15 14.11
CA LEU A 23 4.58 10.23 15.56
C LEU A 23 3.38 9.83 16.43
N ASN A 24 2.18 9.89 15.90
CA ASN A 24 0.96 9.53 16.61
C ASN A 24 0.86 8.01 16.87
N VAL A 25 1.57 7.19 16.10
CA VAL A 25 1.70 5.76 16.35
C VAL A 25 2.93 5.52 17.19
N LYS A 26 2.77 5.45 18.51
CA LYS A 26 3.86 5.05 19.42
C LYS A 26 4.24 3.61 19.12
N SER A 27 5.39 3.41 18.49
CA SER A 27 6.03 2.11 18.42
C SER A 27 6.69 1.83 19.78
N SER A 28 6.06 1.07 20.62
CA SER A 28 6.63 0.60 21.88
C SER A 28 7.44 -0.68 21.63
N GLY A 29 8.76 -0.55 21.48
CA GLY A 29 9.66 -1.71 21.46
C GLY A 29 9.51 -2.65 20.25
N THR A 30 10.22 -3.76 20.29
CA THR A 30 10.06 -4.88 19.35
C THR A 30 8.65 -5.44 19.45
N ARG A 31 8.04 -5.68 18.28
CA ARG A 31 6.70 -6.27 18.17
C ARG A 31 6.79 -7.63 17.53
N SER A 32 5.85 -8.50 17.85
CA SER A 32 5.56 -9.69 17.06
C SER A 32 4.25 -9.52 16.30
N THR A 33 4.15 -10.17 15.17
CA THR A 33 2.93 -10.28 14.38
C THR A 33 2.79 -11.69 13.81
N HIS A 34 1.58 -12.08 13.47
CA HIS A 34 1.36 -13.33 12.75
C HIS A 34 1.19 -13.05 11.27
N MET A 35 1.90 -13.81 10.47
CA MET A 35 1.79 -13.84 9.01
C MET A 35 1.38 -15.23 8.54
N ALA A 36 0.87 -15.34 7.34
CA ALA A 36 0.54 -16.62 6.75
C ALA A 36 0.95 -16.72 5.28
N LEU A 37 1.19 -17.94 4.85
CA LEU A 37 1.24 -18.35 3.46
C LEU A 37 -0.06 -19.09 3.12
N VAL A 38 -0.83 -18.52 2.22
CA VAL A 38 -1.99 -19.15 1.60
C VAL A 38 -1.51 -19.98 0.42
N LYS A 39 -1.91 -21.25 0.37
CA LYS A 39 -1.58 -22.18 -0.71
C LYS A 39 -2.86 -22.76 -1.29
N ILE A 40 -3.04 -22.64 -2.60
CA ILE A 40 -4.10 -23.30 -3.38
C ILE A 40 -3.48 -24.45 -4.16
N ILE A 41 -4.00 -25.66 -3.98
CA ILE A 41 -3.47 -26.88 -4.54
C ILE A 41 -4.45 -27.43 -5.57
N THR A 42 -3.92 -27.95 -6.70
CA THR A 42 -4.73 -28.51 -7.78
C THR A 42 -4.48 -30.01 -7.98
N ASP A 43 -5.39 -30.67 -8.70
CA ASP A 43 -5.28 -32.08 -9.12
C ASP A 43 -4.14 -32.34 -10.14
N GLU A 44 -3.59 -31.28 -10.75
CA GLU A 44 -2.46 -31.36 -11.67
C GLU A 44 -1.11 -31.08 -10.99
N GLY A 45 -1.10 -30.91 -9.65
CA GLY A 45 0.11 -30.66 -8.87
C GLY A 45 0.64 -29.22 -8.95
N ILE A 46 -0.08 -28.32 -9.63
CA ILE A 46 0.27 -26.89 -9.66
C ILE A 46 -0.25 -26.24 -8.40
N GLU A 47 0.58 -25.43 -7.76
CA GLU A 47 0.26 -24.72 -6.53
C GLU A 47 0.35 -23.20 -6.72
N GLY A 48 -0.65 -22.47 -6.24
CA GLY A 48 -0.63 -21.01 -6.15
C GLY A 48 -0.39 -20.52 -4.72
N HIS A 49 0.37 -19.45 -4.58
CA HIS A 49 0.82 -18.94 -3.29
C HIS A 49 0.55 -17.43 -3.13
N ALA A 50 0.20 -17.03 -1.91
CA ALA A 50 0.14 -15.63 -1.52
C ALA A 50 0.47 -15.46 -0.03
N PHE A 51 1.09 -14.33 0.32
CA PHE A 51 1.23 -13.93 1.72
C PHE A 51 -0.03 -13.23 2.22
N LEU A 52 -0.29 -13.36 3.53
CA LEU A 52 -1.35 -12.66 4.26
C LEU A 52 -0.82 -12.19 5.61
N GLY A 53 -1.20 -10.98 6.01
CA GLY A 53 -0.64 -10.30 7.16
C GLY A 53 0.60 -9.47 6.79
N ASN A 54 0.98 -8.57 7.69
CA ASN A 54 2.17 -7.74 7.57
C ASN A 54 2.68 -7.30 8.94
N ALA A 55 3.77 -6.52 8.97
CA ALA A 55 4.39 -6.01 10.19
C ALA A 55 3.46 -5.14 11.06
N LEU A 56 2.45 -4.50 10.46
CA LEU A 56 1.53 -3.57 11.15
C LEU A 56 0.20 -4.21 11.51
N SER A 57 -0.23 -5.21 10.75
CA SER A 57 -1.55 -5.83 10.88
C SER A 57 -1.41 -7.34 10.98
N SER A 58 -1.53 -7.86 12.20
CA SER A 58 -1.58 -9.29 12.44
C SER A 58 -2.77 -9.95 11.76
N LEU A 59 -2.66 -11.25 11.47
CA LEU A 59 -3.69 -12.06 10.84
C LEU A 59 -5.04 -12.03 11.56
N GLY A 60 -5.06 -11.90 12.91
CA GLY A 60 -6.30 -12.06 13.67
C GLY A 60 -6.97 -13.40 13.33
N ASN A 61 -8.21 -13.33 12.82
CA ASN A 61 -9.02 -14.52 12.47
C ASN A 61 -8.94 -14.89 10.97
N ASP A 62 -8.09 -14.28 10.19
CA ASP A 62 -8.07 -14.42 8.71
C ASP A 62 -7.84 -15.85 8.23
N ALA A 63 -6.93 -16.58 8.89
CA ALA A 63 -6.66 -17.97 8.55
C ALA A 63 -7.91 -18.85 8.70
N ASN A 64 -8.67 -18.66 9.79
CA ASN A 64 -9.92 -19.39 10.01
C ASN A 64 -10.97 -18.99 8.95
N VAL A 65 -11.06 -17.72 8.60
CA VAL A 65 -11.97 -17.25 7.54
C VAL A 65 -11.66 -17.93 6.21
N ILE A 66 -10.38 -18.12 5.87
CA ILE A 66 -10.00 -18.86 4.65
C ILE A 66 -10.49 -20.32 4.75
N ILE A 67 -10.18 -20.99 5.85
CA ILE A 67 -10.44 -22.43 5.99
C ILE A 67 -11.93 -22.72 6.14
N ASP A 68 -12.63 -21.98 7.00
CA ASP A 68 -14.02 -22.31 7.35
C ASP A 68 -15.02 -21.79 6.30
N ARG A 69 -14.72 -20.65 5.67
CA ARG A 69 -15.65 -19.99 4.76
C ARG A 69 -15.28 -20.16 3.29
N PHE A 70 -14.04 -19.85 2.92
CA PHE A 70 -13.67 -19.79 1.50
C PHE A 70 -13.19 -21.12 0.93
N LYS A 71 -12.47 -21.96 1.68
CA LYS A 71 -12.04 -23.29 1.21
C LYS A 71 -13.20 -24.14 0.69
N PRO A 72 -14.36 -24.27 1.37
CA PRO A 72 -15.51 -25.02 0.84
C PRO A 72 -16.07 -24.45 -0.48
N MET A 73 -15.89 -23.14 -0.70
CA MET A 73 -16.34 -22.49 -1.95
C MET A 73 -15.35 -22.68 -3.11
N LEU A 74 -14.08 -22.93 -2.81
CA LEU A 74 -12.97 -23.01 -3.76
C LEU A 74 -12.72 -24.45 -4.23
N VAL A 75 -12.79 -25.43 -3.33
CA VAL A 75 -12.53 -26.84 -3.65
C VAL A 75 -13.50 -27.31 -4.73
N GLY A 76 -12.97 -27.98 -5.75
CA GLY A 76 -13.71 -28.45 -6.92
C GLY A 76 -13.90 -27.42 -8.03
N GLN A 77 -13.58 -26.14 -7.81
CA GLN A 77 -13.66 -25.11 -8.84
C GLN A 77 -12.44 -25.18 -9.79
N ASP A 78 -12.64 -24.66 -11.00
CA ASP A 78 -11.53 -24.38 -11.92
C ASP A 78 -10.79 -23.13 -11.44
N PRO A 79 -9.49 -23.21 -11.07
CA PRO A 79 -8.75 -22.08 -10.59
C PRO A 79 -8.52 -20.98 -11.63
N LEU A 80 -8.68 -21.29 -12.93
CA LEU A 80 -8.55 -20.30 -14.00
C LEU A 80 -9.82 -19.47 -14.18
N ALA A 81 -10.95 -19.90 -13.62
CA ALA A 81 -12.19 -19.11 -13.58
C ALA A 81 -12.15 -18.03 -12.49
N ARG A 82 -11.02 -17.27 -12.41
CA ARG A 82 -10.71 -16.30 -11.34
C ARG A 82 -11.82 -15.27 -11.13
N GLU A 83 -12.31 -14.67 -12.20
CA GLU A 83 -13.36 -13.65 -12.11
C GLU A 83 -14.63 -14.20 -11.47
N LYS A 84 -15.06 -15.40 -11.86
CA LYS A 84 -16.22 -16.08 -11.27
C LYS A 84 -16.00 -16.36 -9.77
N ILE A 85 -14.80 -16.79 -9.40
CA ILE A 85 -14.44 -17.05 -8.01
C ILE A 85 -14.45 -15.73 -7.22
N PHE A 86 -13.80 -14.67 -7.75
CA PHE A 86 -13.76 -13.36 -7.13
C PHE A 86 -15.17 -12.79 -6.90
N GLN A 87 -16.02 -12.79 -7.91
CA GLN A 87 -17.41 -12.32 -7.80
C GLN A 87 -18.19 -13.07 -6.71
N ARG A 88 -18.01 -14.37 -6.63
CA ARG A 88 -18.64 -15.19 -5.60
C ARG A 88 -18.11 -14.87 -4.19
N MET A 89 -16.83 -14.67 -4.03
CA MET A 89 -16.24 -14.27 -2.75
C MET A 89 -16.64 -12.85 -2.37
N SER A 90 -16.74 -11.94 -3.33
CA SER A 90 -17.04 -10.52 -3.12
C SER A 90 -18.43 -10.27 -2.57
N THR A 91 -19.38 -11.21 -2.72
CA THR A 91 -20.69 -11.13 -2.03
C THR A 91 -20.55 -11.11 -0.50
N TRP A 92 -19.39 -11.49 0.03
CA TRP A 92 -19.04 -11.52 1.45
C TRP A 92 -18.02 -10.43 1.85
N ALA A 93 -17.65 -9.54 0.90
CA ALA A 93 -16.64 -8.52 1.12
C ALA A 93 -17.16 -7.37 1.99
N MET A 94 -17.24 -7.61 3.29
CA MET A 94 -17.54 -6.60 4.29
C MET A 94 -16.32 -6.41 5.21
N GLY A 95 -15.75 -5.20 5.20
CA GLY A 95 -14.65 -4.84 6.10
C GLY A 95 -13.38 -5.69 5.91
N PRO A 96 -12.81 -6.25 6.99
CA PRO A 96 -11.50 -6.91 6.97
C PRO A 96 -11.43 -8.17 6.10
N ILE A 97 -12.55 -8.72 5.65
CA ILE A 97 -12.59 -9.90 4.77
C ILE A 97 -11.98 -9.60 3.38
N LEU A 98 -11.95 -8.34 2.96
CA LEU A 98 -11.42 -7.98 1.64
C LEU A 98 -9.94 -8.38 1.47
N ARG A 99 -9.11 -8.22 2.51
CA ARG A 99 -7.70 -8.63 2.45
C ARG A 99 -7.53 -10.16 2.31
N VAL A 100 -8.45 -10.92 2.89
CA VAL A 100 -8.48 -12.39 2.76
C VAL A 100 -8.84 -12.79 1.33
N ILE A 101 -9.84 -12.14 0.74
CA ILE A 101 -10.21 -12.32 -0.68
C ILE A 101 -9.03 -11.97 -1.58
N GLY A 102 -8.34 -10.85 -1.29
CA GLY A 102 -7.15 -10.44 -2.02
C GLY A 102 -6.03 -11.47 -1.99
N ALA A 103 -5.76 -12.08 -0.83
CA ALA A 103 -4.75 -13.13 -0.73
C ALA A 103 -5.12 -14.38 -1.56
N ILE A 104 -6.39 -14.77 -1.55
CA ILE A 104 -6.88 -15.89 -2.39
C ILE A 104 -6.74 -15.53 -3.88
N ASP A 105 -7.12 -14.33 -4.27
CA ASP A 105 -7.03 -13.86 -5.66
C ASP A 105 -5.58 -13.82 -6.16
N VAL A 106 -4.65 -13.30 -5.36
CA VAL A 106 -3.21 -13.32 -5.67
C VAL A 106 -2.69 -14.75 -5.84
N ALA A 107 -3.10 -15.69 -4.97
CA ALA A 107 -2.72 -17.10 -5.11
C ALA A 107 -3.29 -17.73 -6.39
N LEU A 108 -4.49 -17.35 -6.81
CA LEU A 108 -5.09 -17.80 -8.09
C LEU A 108 -4.34 -17.22 -9.30
N TRP A 109 -3.88 -15.96 -9.22
CA TRP A 109 -3.03 -15.36 -10.26
C TRP A 109 -1.66 -16.05 -10.35
N ASP A 110 -1.00 -16.34 -9.22
CA ASP A 110 0.26 -17.07 -9.17
C ASP A 110 0.11 -18.47 -9.82
N LEU A 111 -0.97 -19.17 -9.47
CA LEU A 111 -1.32 -20.46 -10.06
C LEU A 111 -1.53 -20.34 -11.59
N ALA A 112 -2.23 -19.31 -12.04
CA ALA A 112 -2.48 -19.12 -13.47
C ALA A 112 -1.18 -18.86 -14.26
N GLY A 113 -0.26 -18.06 -13.71
CA GLY A 113 1.06 -17.83 -14.29
C GLY A 113 1.85 -19.12 -14.43
N LYS A 114 1.87 -19.94 -13.36
CA LYS A 114 2.53 -21.25 -13.34
C LYS A 114 1.89 -22.24 -14.32
N ALA A 115 0.57 -22.32 -14.38
CA ALA A 115 -0.15 -23.17 -15.32
C ALA A 115 0.10 -22.79 -16.78
N ALA A 116 0.21 -21.51 -17.07
CA ALA A 116 0.52 -21.01 -18.41
C ALA A 116 2.01 -21.02 -18.74
N GLY A 117 2.90 -21.25 -17.77
CA GLY A 117 4.35 -21.21 -17.95
C GLY A 117 4.91 -19.83 -18.27
N ILE A 118 4.19 -18.74 -17.91
CA ILE A 118 4.59 -17.35 -18.17
C ILE A 118 4.41 -16.46 -16.93
N PRO A 119 5.23 -15.41 -16.79
CA PRO A 119 5.06 -14.44 -15.71
C PRO A 119 3.70 -13.75 -15.75
N ILE A 120 3.15 -13.39 -14.59
CA ILE A 120 1.82 -12.77 -14.46
C ILE A 120 1.73 -11.46 -15.26
N HIS A 121 2.79 -10.63 -15.29
CA HIS A 121 2.78 -9.39 -16.06
C HIS A 121 2.55 -9.63 -17.57
N LYS A 122 3.00 -10.77 -18.10
CA LYS A 122 2.73 -11.18 -19.49
C LYS A 122 1.29 -11.62 -19.69
N LEU A 123 0.69 -12.33 -18.71
CA LEU A 123 -0.74 -12.62 -18.73
C LEU A 123 -1.61 -11.36 -18.73
N MET A 124 -1.13 -10.28 -18.08
CA MET A 124 -1.80 -8.99 -18.00
C MET A 124 -1.55 -8.08 -19.21
N GLY A 125 -0.80 -8.54 -20.23
CA GLY A 125 -0.58 -7.79 -21.47
C GLY A 125 0.80 -7.13 -21.62
N SER A 126 1.69 -7.24 -20.63
CA SER A 126 3.12 -6.88 -20.75
C SER A 126 3.42 -5.49 -21.32
N TYR A 127 2.69 -4.45 -20.84
CA TYR A 127 2.88 -3.08 -21.34
C TYR A 127 4.27 -2.50 -20.99
N ARG A 128 4.83 -2.91 -19.82
CA ARG A 128 6.15 -2.46 -19.36
C ARG A 128 6.99 -3.63 -18.89
N GLU A 129 8.29 -3.57 -19.15
CA GLU A 129 9.28 -4.52 -18.63
C GLU A 129 9.95 -4.04 -17.35
N SER A 130 9.89 -2.72 -17.10
CA SER A 130 10.40 -2.09 -15.88
C SER A 130 9.50 -0.94 -15.44
N VAL A 131 9.50 -0.66 -14.15
CA VAL A 131 8.77 0.47 -13.53
C VAL A 131 9.77 1.32 -12.75
N PRO A 132 9.71 2.66 -12.85
CA PRO A 132 10.46 3.54 -11.97
C PRO A 132 10.09 3.28 -10.50
N ALA A 133 11.09 3.23 -9.64
CA ALA A 133 10.90 3.09 -8.20
C ALA A 133 11.46 4.31 -7.47
N TYR A 134 10.93 4.59 -6.29
CA TYR A 134 11.44 5.59 -5.37
C TYR A 134 11.77 4.96 -4.01
N ALA A 135 12.67 5.59 -3.28
CA ALA A 135 12.95 5.23 -1.90
C ALA A 135 11.89 5.89 -0.99
N SER A 136 11.21 5.09 -0.17
CA SER A 136 10.29 5.58 0.86
C SER A 136 10.96 5.51 2.21
N SER A 137 10.99 6.63 2.92
CA SER A 137 11.60 6.76 4.24
C SER A 137 10.71 6.24 5.38
N ALA A 138 11.27 6.24 6.58
CA ALA A 138 10.54 6.15 7.84
C ALA A 138 10.48 7.53 8.52
N VAL A 139 9.70 7.67 9.59
CA VAL A 139 9.66 8.89 10.40
C VAL A 139 10.87 8.94 11.32
N PHE A 140 11.67 10.01 11.19
CA PHE A 140 12.83 10.30 12.04
C PHE A 140 12.52 11.30 13.15
N GLU A 141 13.41 11.42 14.11
CA GLU A 141 13.29 12.34 15.25
C GLU A 141 13.89 13.72 14.96
N HIS A 142 14.82 13.81 13.98
CA HIS A 142 15.50 15.04 13.63
C HIS A 142 15.40 15.35 12.14
N THR A 143 15.33 16.63 11.81
CA THR A 143 15.21 17.12 10.42
C THR A 143 16.41 16.71 9.55
N GLU A 144 17.59 16.68 10.15
CA GLU A 144 18.86 16.38 9.48
C GLU A 144 18.90 14.94 8.95
N GLU A 145 18.28 14.00 9.69
CA GLU A 145 18.26 12.58 9.31
C GLU A 145 17.52 12.35 7.98
N TYR A 146 16.43 13.10 7.72
CA TYR A 146 15.73 13.07 6.43
C TYR A 146 16.61 13.57 5.28
N ALA A 147 17.36 14.65 5.51
CA ALA A 147 18.23 15.25 4.51
C ALA A 147 19.42 14.30 4.18
N GLU A 148 20.05 13.74 5.21
CA GLU A 148 21.16 12.79 5.06
C GLU A 148 20.69 11.51 4.35
N GLU A 149 19.52 10.99 4.71
CA GLU A 149 18.96 9.80 4.05
C GLU A 149 18.65 10.07 2.59
N ALA A 150 18.03 11.20 2.27
CA ALA A 150 17.70 11.58 0.90
C ALA A 150 18.97 11.71 0.02
N VAL A 151 20.05 12.30 0.54
CA VAL A 151 21.34 12.37 -0.14
C VAL A 151 21.90 10.98 -0.39
N ARG A 152 21.89 10.11 0.62
CA ARG A 152 22.38 8.72 0.51
C ARG A 152 21.64 7.95 -0.58
N TYR A 153 20.30 8.08 -0.69
CA TYR A 153 19.52 7.42 -1.74
C TYR A 153 19.78 8.03 -3.12
N LYS A 154 19.94 9.36 -3.21
CA LYS A 154 20.30 10.01 -4.47
C LYS A 154 21.66 9.52 -4.97
N GLU A 155 22.68 9.45 -4.11
CA GLU A 155 24.03 8.95 -4.42
C GLU A 155 24.02 7.45 -4.79
N ALA A 156 23.11 6.67 -4.20
CA ALA A 156 22.90 5.27 -4.54
C ALA A 156 22.14 5.06 -5.88
N GLY A 157 21.76 6.14 -6.56
CA GLY A 157 21.11 6.09 -7.89
C GLY A 157 19.59 5.95 -7.88
N TRP A 158 18.93 6.13 -6.73
CA TRP A 158 17.47 6.19 -6.69
C TRP A 158 16.96 7.45 -7.39
N SER A 159 15.91 7.31 -8.17
CA SER A 159 15.38 8.40 -8.99
C SER A 159 14.50 9.39 -8.22
N ALA A 160 14.04 9.03 -7.04
CA ALA A 160 13.17 9.84 -6.22
C ALA A 160 13.14 9.38 -4.75
N TYR A 161 12.67 10.26 -3.86
CA TYR A 161 12.58 10.02 -2.43
C TYR A 161 11.25 10.49 -1.88
N LYS A 162 10.56 9.65 -1.08
CA LYS A 162 9.29 9.97 -0.42
C LYS A 162 9.47 10.15 1.08
N ILE A 163 9.01 11.28 1.60
CA ILE A 163 9.09 11.68 3.00
C ILE A 163 7.74 11.36 3.69
N PRO A 164 7.69 10.45 4.67
CA PRO A 164 6.62 10.41 5.65
C PRO A 164 6.97 11.36 6.79
N PRO A 165 6.28 12.51 6.94
CA PRO A 165 6.66 13.49 7.95
C PRO A 165 6.09 13.14 9.33
N PRO A 166 6.57 13.78 10.42
CA PRO A 166 6.06 13.60 11.77
C PRO A 166 4.59 13.98 12.00
N ALA A 167 3.93 14.60 11.02
CA ALA A 167 2.56 15.14 11.12
C ALA A 167 2.43 16.36 12.05
N ILE A 168 3.44 17.21 12.05
CA ILE A 168 3.46 18.52 12.72
C ILE A 168 3.78 19.55 11.64
N ALA A 169 2.76 20.20 11.09
CA ALA A 169 2.84 21.02 9.89
C ALA A 169 4.03 22.01 9.85
N ALA A 170 4.32 22.69 10.96
CA ALA A 170 5.43 23.63 11.02
C ALA A 170 6.82 22.95 10.99
N TRP A 171 6.92 21.72 11.49
CA TRP A 171 8.15 20.94 11.42
C TRP A 171 8.28 20.25 10.07
N ASP A 172 7.18 19.75 9.55
CA ASP A 172 7.15 19.04 8.27
C ASP A 172 7.59 19.95 7.11
N ILE A 173 7.20 21.24 7.16
CA ILE A 173 7.71 22.25 6.23
C ILE A 173 9.24 22.42 6.34
N LYS A 174 9.79 22.45 7.56
CA LYS A 174 11.26 22.54 7.75
C LYS A 174 11.98 21.31 7.22
N ILE A 175 11.39 20.12 7.37
CA ILE A 175 11.92 18.88 6.79
C ILE A 175 11.94 18.98 5.26
N CYS A 176 10.84 19.42 4.65
CA CYS A 176 10.75 19.60 3.21
C CYS A 176 11.82 20.58 2.68
N GLU A 177 12.01 21.72 3.37
CA GLU A 177 13.03 22.70 3.03
C GLU A 177 14.46 22.14 3.17
N ALA A 178 14.73 21.39 4.24
CA ALA A 178 16.04 20.81 4.49
C ALA A 178 16.39 19.73 3.44
N VAL A 179 15.44 18.84 3.13
CA VAL A 179 15.63 17.80 2.12
C VAL A 179 15.85 18.43 0.74
N ARG A 180 15.00 19.39 0.32
CA ARG A 180 15.16 20.06 -0.98
C ARG A 180 16.52 20.74 -1.10
N ARG A 181 16.96 21.44 -0.04
CA ARG A 181 18.27 22.09 -0.01
C ARG A 181 19.43 21.09 -0.14
N ALA A 182 19.30 19.91 0.49
CA ALA A 182 20.35 18.89 0.49
C ALA A 182 20.46 18.15 -0.85
N VAL A 183 19.34 17.83 -1.49
CA VAL A 183 19.35 17.06 -2.75
C VAL A 183 19.36 17.93 -4.01
N GLY A 184 19.14 19.26 -3.89
CA GLY A 184 19.07 20.19 -5.04
C GLY A 184 17.76 20.10 -5.80
N ASP A 185 17.60 20.93 -6.85
CA ASP A 185 16.32 21.16 -7.52
C ASP A 185 15.92 20.03 -8.48
N ASP A 186 16.88 19.30 -9.03
CA ASP A 186 16.63 18.27 -10.06
C ASP A 186 16.17 16.92 -9.50
N TYR A 187 16.13 16.74 -8.16
CA TYR A 187 15.77 15.47 -7.56
C TYR A 187 14.28 15.43 -7.20
N ARG A 188 13.60 14.37 -7.60
CA ARG A 188 12.18 14.22 -7.29
C ARG A 188 11.97 13.88 -5.82
N ILE A 189 11.17 14.70 -5.15
CA ILE A 189 10.76 14.48 -3.77
C ILE A 189 9.24 14.41 -3.71
N MET A 190 8.72 13.49 -2.90
CA MET A 190 7.31 13.36 -2.61
C MET A 190 7.08 13.49 -1.12
N LEU A 191 5.89 13.96 -0.74
CA LEU A 191 5.47 14.08 0.64
C LEU A 191 4.23 13.22 0.89
N ASP A 192 4.29 12.35 1.90
CA ASP A 192 3.19 11.47 2.29
C ASP A 192 2.81 11.72 3.75
N SER A 193 1.73 12.46 3.94
CA SER A 193 1.31 12.94 5.26
C SER A 193 0.39 11.98 6.03
N THR A 194 0.08 10.83 5.46
CA THR A 194 -0.62 9.72 6.14
C THR A 194 -1.86 10.18 6.92
N TRP A 195 -2.76 10.94 6.27
CA TRP A 195 -4.07 11.43 6.79
C TRP A 195 -3.99 12.31 8.04
N SER A 196 -2.91 13.07 8.21
CA SER A 196 -2.56 13.62 9.52
C SER A 196 -3.07 15.04 9.79
N TYR A 197 -3.49 15.79 8.77
CA TYR A 197 -3.80 17.20 8.93
C TYR A 197 -5.30 17.49 8.88
N ASP A 198 -5.66 18.62 9.51
CA ASP A 198 -6.86 19.35 9.16
C ASP A 198 -6.65 20.17 7.87
N TYR A 199 -7.72 20.75 7.33
CA TYR A 199 -7.63 21.49 6.07
C TYR A 199 -6.65 22.69 6.11
N PRO A 200 -6.65 23.57 7.15
CA PRO A 200 -5.70 24.68 7.24
C PRO A 200 -4.24 24.23 7.21
N ASP A 201 -3.89 23.18 7.94
CA ASP A 201 -2.54 22.64 7.98
C ASP A 201 -2.17 21.93 6.68
N ALA A 202 -3.09 21.15 6.10
CA ALA A 202 -2.89 20.52 4.80
C ALA A 202 -2.62 21.56 3.69
N LEU A 203 -3.37 22.66 3.68
CA LEU A 203 -3.16 23.74 2.72
C LEU A 203 -1.82 24.45 2.94
N ARG A 204 -1.44 24.70 4.20
CA ARG A 204 -0.16 25.35 4.54
C ARG A 204 1.04 24.50 4.12
N VAL A 205 1.01 23.21 4.42
CA VAL A 205 2.07 22.26 4.04
C VAL A 205 2.11 22.06 2.53
N GLY A 206 0.94 21.93 1.89
CA GLY A 206 0.82 21.78 0.44
C GLY A 206 1.41 22.96 -0.32
N ARG A 207 1.17 24.21 0.13
CA ARG A 207 1.79 25.41 -0.46
C ARG A 207 3.31 25.44 -0.31
N ALA A 208 3.83 24.97 0.82
CA ALA A 208 5.28 24.85 1.01
C ALA A 208 5.87 23.78 0.09
N ALA A 209 5.26 22.62 -0.01
CA ALA A 209 5.68 21.55 -0.92
C ALA A 209 5.61 22.00 -2.38
N GLU A 210 4.57 22.73 -2.78
CA GLU A 210 4.45 23.34 -4.12
C GLU A 210 5.58 24.34 -4.41
N ALA A 211 5.87 25.23 -3.46
CA ALA A 211 6.96 26.23 -3.60
C ALA A 211 8.34 25.58 -3.68
N LEU A 212 8.52 24.38 -3.14
CA LEU A 212 9.72 23.58 -3.18
C LEU A 212 9.77 22.58 -4.34
N ASP A 213 8.83 22.66 -5.29
CA ASP A 213 8.74 21.78 -6.46
C ASP A 213 8.71 20.30 -6.12
N PHE A 214 7.86 19.91 -5.17
CA PHE A 214 7.61 18.51 -4.86
C PHE A 214 6.80 17.85 -5.96
N TYR A 215 7.07 16.59 -6.25
CA TYR A 215 6.48 15.86 -7.36
C TYR A 215 5.01 15.50 -7.13
N TRP A 216 4.63 15.14 -5.90
CA TRP A 216 3.25 15.04 -5.43
C TRP A 216 3.14 15.22 -3.92
N TYR A 217 1.91 15.48 -3.46
CA TYR A 217 1.51 15.56 -2.08
C TYR A 217 0.46 14.49 -1.80
N GLU A 218 0.84 13.47 -0.98
CA GLU A 218 0.07 12.25 -0.72
C GLU A 218 -0.63 12.32 0.62
N ASP A 219 -1.89 11.91 0.62
CA ASP A 219 -2.76 11.67 1.79
C ASP A 219 -2.70 12.74 2.90
N PRO A 220 -2.86 14.04 2.58
CA PRO A 220 -2.82 15.10 3.58
C PRO A 220 -4.00 15.11 4.56
N LEU A 221 -5.19 14.78 4.10
CA LEU A 221 -6.44 14.81 4.87
C LEU A 221 -6.92 13.39 5.19
N ALA A 222 -7.93 13.26 6.05
CA ALA A 222 -8.57 11.99 6.35
C ALA A 222 -8.95 11.24 5.07
N TYR A 223 -8.77 9.91 5.07
CA TYR A 223 -8.93 9.04 3.91
C TYR A 223 -10.35 9.00 3.31
N ASP A 224 -11.33 9.56 3.99
CA ASP A 224 -12.74 9.62 3.58
C ASP A 224 -13.23 11.06 3.33
N ASP A 225 -12.37 12.07 3.49
CA ASP A 225 -12.71 13.49 3.28
C ASP A 225 -12.59 13.89 1.80
N ILE A 226 -13.40 13.30 0.92
CA ILE A 226 -13.41 13.60 -0.52
C ILE A 226 -13.59 15.11 -0.77
N ASN A 227 -14.47 15.77 -0.01
CA ASN A 227 -14.72 17.21 -0.18
C ASN A 227 -13.51 18.07 0.14
N GLY A 228 -12.76 17.71 1.18
CA GLY A 228 -11.50 18.37 1.53
C GLY A 228 -10.46 18.24 0.42
N TYR A 229 -10.32 17.05 -0.19
CA TYR A 229 -9.42 16.84 -1.33
C TYR A 229 -9.84 17.64 -2.57
N VAL A 230 -11.13 17.66 -2.92
CA VAL A 230 -11.65 18.49 -4.02
C VAL A 230 -11.28 19.97 -3.80
N LYS A 231 -11.43 20.47 -2.57
CA LYS A 231 -11.10 21.83 -2.22
C LYS A 231 -9.58 22.09 -2.25
N LEU A 232 -8.75 21.18 -1.72
CA LEU A 232 -7.29 21.29 -1.80
C LEU A 232 -6.81 21.37 -3.25
N LYS A 233 -7.38 20.55 -4.15
CA LYS A 233 -7.05 20.56 -5.57
C LYS A 233 -7.39 21.88 -6.27
N GLN A 234 -8.38 22.63 -5.77
CA GLN A 234 -8.69 23.98 -6.28
C GLN A 234 -7.68 25.02 -5.77
N ASP A 235 -7.15 24.83 -4.55
CA ASP A 235 -6.26 25.80 -3.89
C ASP A 235 -4.76 25.53 -4.11
N LEU A 236 -4.39 24.33 -4.61
CA LEU A 236 -3.02 23.89 -4.87
C LEU A 236 -2.85 23.48 -6.34
N ARG A 237 -1.62 23.63 -6.86
CA ARG A 237 -1.22 23.18 -8.20
C ARG A 237 -0.41 21.90 -8.18
N ILE A 238 0.22 21.59 -7.04
CA ILE A 238 0.95 20.33 -6.86
C ILE A 238 -0.02 19.15 -7.05
N PRO A 239 0.37 18.08 -7.76
CA PRO A 239 -0.45 16.88 -7.86
C PRO A 239 -0.78 16.32 -6.47
N LEU A 240 -2.07 16.13 -6.20
CA LEU A 240 -2.52 15.43 -5.00
C LEU A 240 -2.67 13.95 -5.32
N MET A 241 -2.15 13.12 -4.43
CA MET A 241 -2.38 11.69 -4.44
C MET A 241 -3.24 11.34 -3.23
N ALA A 242 -4.40 10.75 -3.48
CA ALA A 242 -5.39 10.52 -2.45
C ALA A 242 -5.69 9.04 -2.27
N THR A 243 -5.95 8.70 -1.05
CA THR A 243 -6.56 7.46 -0.56
C THR A 243 -5.88 6.16 -1.03
N GLU A 244 -4.71 5.88 -0.45
CA GLU A 244 -4.03 4.59 -0.65
C GLU A 244 -4.82 3.39 -0.08
N MET A 245 -5.73 3.62 0.87
CA MET A 245 -6.45 2.58 1.62
C MET A 245 -7.98 2.71 1.50
N PRO A 246 -8.58 2.48 0.33
CA PRO A 246 -10.04 2.49 0.21
C PRO A 246 -10.65 1.28 0.94
N ASN A 247 -11.56 1.54 1.86
CA ASN A 247 -12.13 0.51 2.75
C ASN A 247 -13.03 -0.54 2.07
N THR A 248 -13.42 -0.33 0.81
CA THR A 248 -14.40 -1.18 0.10
C THR A 248 -13.91 -1.72 -1.25
N GLY A 249 -12.58 -1.72 -1.46
CA GLY A 249 -11.98 -2.25 -2.69
C GLY A 249 -12.08 -1.29 -3.89
N PRO A 250 -11.94 -1.78 -5.12
CA PRO A 250 -11.81 -0.94 -6.32
C PRO A 250 -12.97 0.03 -6.54
N THR A 251 -14.19 -0.32 -6.15
CA THR A 251 -15.37 0.54 -6.29
C THR A 251 -15.34 1.76 -5.37
N ALA A 252 -14.53 1.75 -4.32
CA ALA A 252 -14.36 2.88 -3.42
C ALA A 252 -13.72 4.10 -4.10
N TYR A 253 -12.97 3.90 -5.18
CA TYR A 253 -12.38 5.00 -5.95
C TYR A 253 -13.38 5.72 -6.85
N ALA A 254 -14.52 5.11 -7.17
CA ALA A 254 -15.49 5.71 -8.08
C ALA A 254 -15.94 7.13 -7.65
N PRO A 255 -16.33 7.40 -6.38
CA PRO A 255 -16.70 8.74 -5.97
C PRO A 255 -15.54 9.75 -6.06
N TRP A 256 -14.29 9.33 -5.81
CA TRP A 256 -13.08 10.15 -5.96
C TRP A 256 -12.88 10.58 -7.42
N ILE A 257 -12.97 9.63 -8.35
CA ILE A 257 -12.85 9.88 -9.79
C ILE A 257 -13.99 10.78 -10.27
N MET A 258 -15.22 10.50 -9.85
CA MET A 258 -16.41 11.26 -10.28
C MET A 258 -16.41 12.70 -9.79
N GLN A 259 -15.86 12.96 -8.60
CA GLN A 259 -15.75 14.29 -8.02
C GLN A 259 -14.43 15.00 -8.39
N ASN A 260 -13.54 14.32 -9.13
CA ASN A 260 -12.22 14.84 -9.50
C ASN A 260 -11.39 15.27 -8.26
N ALA A 261 -11.45 14.44 -7.23
CA ALA A 261 -10.72 14.63 -5.98
C ALA A 261 -9.24 14.22 -6.13
#